data_3bb79dae847836eda690cf69772fbaf0
#
_entry.id   3bb79dae847836eda690cf69772fbaf0
#
_cell.length_a   1.000
_cell.length_b   1.000
_cell.length_c   1.000
_cell.angle_alpha   90.00
_cell.angle_beta   90.00
_cell.angle_gamma   90.00
#
_symmetry.space_group_name_H-M   'P 1'
#
loop_
_entity.id
_entity.type
_entity.pdbx_description
1 polymer ?
#
loop_
_entity_poly.entity_id
_entity_poly.type
_entity_poly.pdbx_seq_one_letter_code
_entity_poly.pdbx_strand_id
1 'polypeptide(L)'
;MALNLSKLTAYVQEQRVPLIHEAVLKATTANMLSWQPDIKTSAKLNLLNTNVSFGDGLTCGFDDKSTQEVSQRTLETGVIKVEMKWCAREMAKYWMQHEIRINANEDVLPFEEDFVNGIVADVNAKVEKAIWQGDKDSMDVNLNKFNGFLKILSAETTPTATVDPAKVYDSVMAVYSAIPQKAFDRGDVVVFIGEDLYRKYIMELVAKNLYHYAPEEMNYIPGTTTQIVPVGGLNGTNKMVAGSLRNMFYGFDEQGADNDFKFWYSADNDDYRLRIVFNAGVQVAYPDEIVVGATA
;
A
#
# COMPACT_ATOMS: atom_id res chain seq x y z
N MET A 1 -5.33 -34.83 -24.86
CA MET A 1 -5.67 -34.89 -23.42
C MET A 1 -6.72 -33.82 -23.16
N ALA A 2 -7.76 -34.13 -22.41
CA ALA A 2 -8.75 -33.13 -22.03
C ALA A 2 -8.16 -32.26 -20.92
N LEU A 3 -8.32 -30.93 -21.02
CA LEU A 3 -7.95 -29.99 -19.99
C LEU A 3 -8.65 -30.39 -18.68
N ASN A 4 -7.88 -30.77 -17.67
CA ASN A 4 -8.41 -31.10 -16.36
C ASN A 4 -8.07 -29.97 -15.38
N LEU A 5 -8.95 -28.99 -15.27
CA LEU A 5 -8.82 -27.85 -14.36
C LEU A 5 -9.29 -28.16 -12.93
N SER A 6 -9.59 -29.42 -12.61
CA SER A 6 -9.85 -29.84 -11.22
C SER A 6 -8.64 -29.53 -10.31
N LYS A 7 -7.42 -29.60 -10.85
CA LYS A 7 -6.19 -29.21 -10.14
C LYS A 7 -6.17 -27.73 -9.80
N LEU A 8 -6.58 -26.84 -10.72
CA LEU A 8 -6.65 -25.40 -10.46
C LEU A 8 -7.70 -25.07 -9.38
N THR A 9 -8.86 -25.72 -9.43
CA THR A 9 -9.87 -25.56 -8.39
C THR A 9 -9.36 -26.05 -7.03
N ALA A 10 -8.70 -27.22 -7.00
CA ALA A 10 -8.10 -27.76 -5.79
C ALA A 10 -6.99 -26.82 -5.25
N TYR A 11 -6.08 -26.37 -6.11
CA TYR A 11 -5.02 -25.42 -5.74
C TYR A 11 -5.58 -24.14 -5.11
N VAL A 12 -6.57 -23.51 -5.74
CA VAL A 12 -7.22 -22.30 -5.22
C VAL A 12 -7.91 -22.57 -3.87
N GLN A 13 -8.53 -23.74 -3.69
CA GLN A 13 -9.16 -24.10 -2.42
C GLN A 13 -8.15 -24.34 -1.31
N GLU A 14 -7.06 -25.04 -1.59
CA GLU A 14 -5.98 -25.32 -0.63
C GLU A 14 -5.20 -24.07 -0.25
N GLN A 15 -4.90 -23.21 -1.23
CA GLN A 15 -4.09 -22.00 -1.06
C GLN A 15 -4.92 -20.74 -0.84
N ARG A 16 -6.20 -20.84 -0.51
CA ARG A 16 -7.12 -19.70 -0.41
C ARG A 16 -6.63 -18.60 0.52
N VAL A 17 -6.23 -18.94 1.74
CA VAL A 17 -5.78 -17.96 2.73
C VAL A 17 -4.44 -17.33 2.31
N PRO A 18 -3.39 -18.07 1.96
CA PRO A 18 -2.16 -17.49 1.42
C PRO A 18 -2.38 -16.58 0.22
N LEU A 19 -3.23 -16.96 -0.73
CA LEU A 19 -3.52 -16.16 -1.92
C LEU A 19 -4.23 -14.84 -1.60
N ILE A 20 -5.16 -14.84 -0.65
CA ILE A 20 -5.80 -13.61 -0.19
C ILE A 20 -4.77 -12.71 0.51
N HIS A 21 -3.94 -13.26 1.40
CA HIS A 21 -2.86 -12.53 2.04
C HIS A 21 -1.90 -11.93 1.01
N GLU A 22 -1.51 -12.70 0.02
CA GLU A 22 -0.66 -12.24 -1.06
C GLU A 22 -1.31 -11.10 -1.87
N ALA A 23 -2.59 -11.22 -2.20
CA ALA A 23 -3.33 -10.20 -2.95
C ALA A 23 -3.55 -8.89 -2.16
N VAL A 24 -3.62 -8.95 -0.84
CA VAL A 24 -3.98 -7.79 0.00
C VAL A 24 -2.75 -7.14 0.64
N LEU A 25 -1.75 -7.94 1.05
CA LEU A 25 -0.64 -7.48 1.87
C LEU A 25 0.69 -7.36 1.12
N LYS A 26 0.81 -7.93 -0.08
CA LYS A 26 2.07 -7.90 -0.85
C LYS A 26 2.28 -6.57 -1.60
N ALA A 27 1.29 -5.68 -1.63
CA ALA A 27 1.47 -4.32 -2.10
C ALA A 27 2.57 -3.63 -1.27
N THR A 28 3.51 -2.95 -1.94
CA THR A 28 4.73 -2.41 -1.31
C THR A 28 4.41 -1.54 -0.10
N THR A 29 3.43 -0.64 -0.26
CA THR A 29 2.99 0.25 0.82
C THR A 29 2.31 -0.54 1.93
N ALA A 30 1.35 -1.42 1.61
CA ALA A 30 0.59 -2.17 2.60
C ALA A 30 1.47 -2.99 3.55
N ASN A 31 2.56 -3.57 3.01
CA ASN A 31 3.50 -4.37 3.79
C ASN A 31 4.32 -3.56 4.81
N MET A 32 4.48 -2.25 4.59
CA MET A 32 5.25 -1.36 5.46
C MET A 32 4.41 -0.67 6.54
N LEU A 33 3.10 -0.57 6.34
CA LEU A 33 2.19 0.15 7.23
C LEU A 33 1.86 -0.60 8.51
N SER A 34 1.30 0.11 9.48
CA SER A 34 0.75 -0.50 10.70
C SER A 34 -0.57 -1.21 10.39
N TRP A 35 -0.61 -2.52 10.56
CA TRP A 35 -1.77 -3.35 10.22
C TRP A 35 -2.85 -3.30 11.30
N GLN A 36 -4.09 -3.20 10.85
CA GLN A 36 -5.29 -3.36 11.67
C GLN A 36 -6.16 -4.47 11.06
N PRO A 37 -6.04 -5.71 11.55
CA PRO A 37 -6.83 -6.83 11.04
C PRO A 37 -8.28 -6.78 11.54
N ASP A 38 -9.13 -7.63 10.99
CA ASP A 38 -10.51 -7.88 11.39
C ASP A 38 -11.47 -6.68 11.30
N ILE A 39 -11.22 -5.76 10.34
CA ILE A 39 -12.10 -4.62 10.10
C ILE A 39 -13.08 -4.93 8.97
N LYS A 40 -14.34 -5.18 9.31
CA LYS A 40 -15.41 -5.45 8.33
C LYS A 40 -15.90 -4.19 7.61
N THR A 41 -16.15 -3.13 8.35
CA THR A 41 -16.69 -1.87 7.78
C THR A 41 -15.92 -0.66 8.28
N SER A 42 -15.75 -0.55 9.59
CA SER A 42 -15.01 0.55 10.21
C SER A 42 -14.48 0.14 11.59
N ALA A 43 -13.36 0.72 11.96
CA ALA A 43 -12.79 0.62 13.31
C ALA A 43 -12.39 2.00 13.82
N LYS A 44 -12.44 2.19 15.13
CA LYS A 44 -12.00 3.42 15.76
C LYS A 44 -10.56 3.29 16.23
N LEU A 45 -9.69 4.16 15.73
CA LEU A 45 -8.33 4.34 16.21
C LEU A 45 -8.37 5.31 17.39
N ASN A 46 -8.03 4.84 18.58
CA ASN A 46 -7.92 5.70 19.74
C ASN A 46 -6.56 6.38 19.76
N LEU A 47 -6.56 7.70 19.79
CA LEU A 47 -5.38 8.54 19.75
C LEU A 47 -5.18 9.19 21.11
N LEU A 48 -3.96 9.12 21.62
CA LEU A 48 -3.57 9.71 22.86
C LEU A 48 -2.51 10.79 22.62
N ASN A 49 -2.84 12.03 22.88
CA ASN A 49 -1.91 13.14 22.83
C ASN A 49 -1.62 13.59 24.27
N THR A 50 -0.39 13.38 24.69
CA THR A 50 0.06 13.70 26.07
C THR A 50 1.06 14.85 26.00
N ASN A 51 0.78 15.91 26.73
CA ASN A 51 1.70 17.04 26.93
C ASN A 51 2.09 17.08 28.40
N VAL A 52 3.31 16.68 28.71
CA VAL A 52 3.85 16.66 30.07
C VAL A 52 4.61 17.94 30.34
N SER A 53 4.25 18.62 31.44
CA SER A 53 4.98 19.77 31.98
C SER A 53 5.69 19.37 33.26
N PHE A 54 6.96 19.66 33.37
CA PHE A 54 7.70 19.46 34.64
C PHE A 54 7.34 20.54 35.64
N GLY A 55 6.97 20.14 36.84
CA GLY A 55 6.80 21.01 37.99
C GLY A 55 8.08 21.15 38.80
N ASP A 56 8.11 22.13 39.71
CA ASP A 56 9.20 22.27 40.68
C ASP A 56 9.07 21.19 41.75
N GLY A 57 10.03 20.28 41.83
CA GLY A 57 10.07 19.21 42.83
C GLY A 57 10.35 19.66 44.26
N LEU A 58 10.69 20.93 44.48
CA LEU A 58 10.98 21.52 45.79
C LEU A 58 9.73 22.15 46.44
N THR A 59 8.67 22.40 45.67
CA THR A 59 7.41 22.97 46.18
C THR A 59 6.47 21.87 46.61
N CYS A 60 5.88 22.03 47.81
CA CYS A 60 4.83 21.14 48.29
C CYS A 60 3.50 21.48 47.62
N GLY A 61 2.83 20.45 47.10
CA GLY A 61 1.52 20.58 46.46
C GLY A 61 1.41 19.77 45.18
N PHE A 62 0.20 19.68 44.67
CA PHE A 62 -0.10 19.06 43.39
C PHE A 62 -0.30 20.18 42.33
N ASP A 63 0.55 20.20 41.30
CA ASP A 63 0.49 21.19 40.21
C ASP A 63 0.15 20.45 38.90
N ASP A 64 -1.11 20.50 38.54
CA ASP A 64 -1.62 19.83 37.33
C ASP A 64 -1.43 20.74 36.09
N LYS A 65 -0.20 20.76 35.58
CA LYS A 65 0.15 21.46 34.35
C LYS A 65 0.22 20.54 33.13
N SER A 66 0.16 19.24 33.35
CA SER A 66 0.17 18.25 32.27
C SER A 66 -1.23 18.04 31.71
N THR A 67 -1.33 17.98 30.39
CA THR A 67 -2.61 17.74 29.72
C THR A 67 -2.56 16.44 28.93
N GLN A 68 -3.67 15.73 28.95
CA GLN A 68 -3.86 14.50 28.19
C GLN A 68 -5.17 14.60 27.41
N GLU A 69 -5.06 14.55 26.11
CA GLU A 69 -6.21 14.60 25.21
C GLU A 69 -6.40 13.22 24.56
N VAL A 70 -7.62 12.72 24.64
CA VAL A 70 -8.03 11.50 23.96
C VAL A 70 -8.91 11.88 22.78
N SER A 71 -8.51 11.51 21.58
CA SER A 71 -9.28 11.70 20.37
C SER A 71 -9.48 10.37 19.64
N GLN A 72 -10.40 10.33 18.70
CA GLN A 72 -10.68 9.12 17.91
C GLN A 72 -10.74 9.47 16.43
N ARG A 73 -10.12 8.63 15.61
CA ARG A 73 -10.29 8.65 14.15
C ARG A 73 -10.93 7.34 13.69
N THR A 74 -11.75 7.41 12.67
CA THR A 74 -12.41 6.24 12.12
C THR A 74 -11.64 5.77 10.89
N LEU A 75 -11.15 4.53 10.92
CA LEU A 75 -10.65 3.82 9.76
C LEU A 75 -11.82 3.12 9.10
N GLU A 76 -12.14 3.49 7.87
CA GLU A 76 -13.20 2.90 7.07
C GLU A 76 -12.59 1.99 5.99
N THR A 77 -13.15 0.79 5.85
CA THR A 77 -12.79 -0.14 4.78
C THR A 77 -13.83 -0.16 3.68
N GLY A 78 -13.38 -0.37 2.45
CA GLY A 78 -14.23 -0.61 1.29
C GLY A 78 -14.13 -2.05 0.82
N VAL A 79 -15.26 -2.61 0.38
CA VAL A 79 -15.30 -3.96 -0.21
C VAL A 79 -14.78 -3.90 -1.65
N ILE A 80 -13.76 -4.66 -1.94
CA ILE A 80 -13.20 -4.83 -3.27
C ILE A 80 -13.62 -6.20 -3.80
N LYS A 81 -14.17 -6.21 -5.00
CA LYS A 81 -14.56 -7.44 -5.69
C LYS A 81 -13.92 -7.48 -7.07
N VAL A 82 -13.17 -8.54 -7.33
CA VAL A 82 -12.59 -8.83 -8.64
C VAL A 82 -13.28 -10.05 -9.20
N GLU A 83 -13.85 -9.92 -10.37
CA GLU A 83 -14.50 -11.03 -11.10
C GLU A 83 -13.90 -11.16 -12.48
N MET A 84 -13.52 -12.36 -12.83
CA MET A 84 -12.98 -12.69 -14.15
C MET A 84 -13.67 -13.94 -14.70
N LYS A 85 -13.80 -14.02 -16.02
CA LYS A 85 -14.34 -15.17 -16.73
C LYS A 85 -13.51 -15.49 -17.97
N TRP A 86 -13.38 -16.77 -18.26
CA TRP A 86 -12.66 -17.25 -19.45
C TRP A 86 -13.45 -18.37 -20.12
N CYS A 87 -13.48 -18.36 -21.45
CA CYS A 87 -14.01 -19.45 -22.22
C CYS A 87 -13.11 -20.70 -22.04
N ALA A 88 -13.70 -21.86 -21.84
CA ALA A 88 -12.97 -23.11 -21.65
C ALA A 88 -11.98 -23.43 -22.79
N ARG A 89 -12.35 -23.09 -24.03
CA ARG A 89 -11.47 -23.30 -25.21
C ARG A 89 -10.25 -22.38 -25.25
N GLU A 90 -10.36 -21.15 -24.72
CA GLU A 90 -9.23 -20.23 -24.63
C GLU A 90 -8.26 -20.69 -23.55
N MET A 91 -8.75 -21.09 -22.39
CA MET A 91 -7.93 -21.66 -21.32
C MET A 91 -7.16 -22.89 -21.79
N ALA A 92 -7.79 -23.77 -22.60
CA ALA A 92 -7.13 -24.95 -23.16
C ALA A 92 -5.92 -24.59 -24.04
N LYS A 93 -5.95 -23.47 -24.78
CA LYS A 93 -4.82 -23.03 -25.60
C LYS A 93 -3.64 -22.58 -24.74
N TYR A 94 -3.89 -21.77 -23.69
CA TYR A 94 -2.84 -21.32 -22.77
C TYR A 94 -2.22 -22.49 -22.02
N TRP A 95 -3.04 -23.43 -21.54
CA TRP A 95 -2.57 -24.63 -20.89
C TRP A 95 -1.68 -25.48 -21.81
N MET A 96 -2.07 -25.70 -23.08
CA MET A 96 -1.26 -26.46 -24.04
C MET A 96 0.10 -25.77 -24.32
N GLN A 97 0.13 -24.44 -24.44
CA GLN A 97 1.39 -23.71 -24.62
C GLN A 97 2.30 -23.85 -23.40
N HIS A 98 1.76 -23.79 -22.21
CA HIS A 98 2.49 -23.95 -20.96
C HIS A 98 3.05 -25.38 -20.81
N GLU A 99 2.26 -26.41 -21.09
CA GLU A 99 2.70 -27.81 -21.10
C GLU A 99 3.83 -28.08 -22.09
N ILE A 100 3.82 -27.43 -23.26
CA ILE A 100 4.93 -27.53 -24.23
C ILE A 100 6.22 -26.97 -23.63
N ARG A 101 6.18 -25.87 -22.93
CA ARG A 101 7.35 -25.26 -22.27
C ARG A 101 7.90 -26.14 -21.15
N ILE A 102 7.05 -26.70 -20.30
CA ILE A 102 7.46 -27.65 -19.26
C ILE A 102 8.12 -28.89 -19.89
N ASN A 103 7.54 -29.46 -20.95
CA ASN A 103 8.09 -30.62 -21.63
C ASN A 103 9.42 -30.31 -22.38
N ALA A 104 9.70 -29.04 -22.66
CA ALA A 104 10.99 -28.59 -23.22
C ALA A 104 12.09 -28.42 -22.16
N ASN A 105 11.88 -28.86 -20.91
CA ASN A 105 12.80 -28.68 -19.78
C ASN A 105 13.08 -27.20 -19.42
N GLU A 106 12.17 -26.30 -19.71
CA GLU A 106 12.23 -24.96 -19.14
C GLU A 106 11.82 -25.03 -17.65
N ASP A 107 12.54 -24.27 -16.83
CA ASP A 107 12.20 -24.10 -15.40
C ASP A 107 10.99 -23.15 -15.27
N VAL A 108 9.79 -23.73 -15.44
CA VAL A 108 8.51 -23.01 -15.44
C VAL A 108 7.65 -23.52 -14.31
N LEU A 109 7.04 -22.62 -13.56
CA LEU A 109 6.07 -22.95 -12.51
C LEU A 109 4.88 -23.75 -13.07
N PRO A 110 4.20 -24.56 -12.26
CA PRO A 110 2.94 -25.19 -12.65
C PRO A 110 1.96 -24.16 -13.22
N PHE A 111 1.18 -24.54 -14.23
CA PHE A 111 0.23 -23.63 -14.89
C PHE A 111 -0.72 -22.96 -13.89
N GLU A 112 -1.19 -23.70 -12.92
CA GLU A 112 -2.11 -23.24 -11.88
C GLU A 112 -1.51 -22.11 -11.04
N GLU A 113 -0.25 -22.24 -10.68
CA GLU A 113 0.48 -21.28 -9.89
C GLU A 113 0.81 -20.02 -10.70
N ASP A 114 1.37 -20.19 -11.90
CA ASP A 114 1.71 -19.07 -12.79
C ASP A 114 0.48 -18.22 -13.15
N PHE A 115 -0.64 -18.89 -13.43
CA PHE A 115 -1.91 -18.24 -13.76
C PHE A 115 -2.47 -17.41 -12.60
N VAL A 116 -2.50 -17.97 -11.38
CA VAL A 116 -3.01 -17.28 -10.19
C VAL A 116 -2.09 -16.15 -9.77
N ASN A 117 -0.77 -16.36 -9.81
CA ASN A 117 0.22 -15.34 -9.47
C ASN A 117 0.12 -14.12 -10.38
N GLY A 118 -0.12 -14.31 -11.68
CA GLY A 118 -0.35 -13.21 -12.62
C GLY A 118 -1.56 -12.35 -12.24
N ILE A 119 -2.66 -12.97 -11.81
CA ILE A 119 -3.86 -12.25 -11.37
C ILE A 119 -3.61 -11.52 -10.05
N VAL A 120 -2.99 -12.18 -9.09
CA VAL A 120 -2.66 -11.61 -7.78
C VAL A 120 -1.73 -10.40 -7.93
N ALA A 121 -0.76 -10.45 -8.83
CA ALA A 121 0.13 -9.32 -9.11
C ALA A 121 -0.62 -8.10 -9.67
N ASP A 122 -1.60 -8.28 -10.58
CA ASP A 122 -2.42 -7.18 -11.10
C ASP A 122 -3.34 -6.60 -10.01
N VAL A 123 -3.92 -7.45 -9.15
CA VAL A 123 -4.71 -7.01 -7.99
C VAL A 123 -3.84 -6.16 -7.05
N ASN A 124 -2.62 -6.62 -6.72
CA ASN A 124 -1.69 -5.88 -5.88
C ASN A 124 -1.35 -4.49 -6.44
N ALA A 125 -1.07 -4.39 -7.74
CA ALA A 125 -0.78 -3.12 -8.39
C ALA A 125 -1.98 -2.14 -8.29
N LYS A 126 -3.21 -2.65 -8.41
CA LYS A 126 -4.43 -1.83 -8.27
C LYS A 126 -4.70 -1.43 -6.82
N VAL A 127 -4.46 -2.34 -5.87
CA VAL A 127 -4.56 -2.05 -4.42
C VAL A 127 -3.54 -0.99 -4.03
N GLU A 128 -2.28 -1.12 -4.47
CA GLU A 128 -1.24 -0.13 -4.24
C GLU A 128 -1.65 1.26 -4.75
N LYS A 129 -2.23 1.33 -5.94
CA LYS A 129 -2.74 2.59 -6.48
C LYS A 129 -3.92 3.13 -5.67
N ALA A 130 -4.85 2.28 -5.23
CA ALA A 130 -6.00 2.68 -4.43
C ALA A 130 -5.61 3.16 -3.02
N ILE A 131 -4.58 2.57 -2.40
CA ILE A 131 -4.02 3.02 -1.11
C ILE A 131 -3.62 4.50 -1.17
N TRP A 132 -3.03 4.94 -2.28
CA TRP A 132 -2.58 6.32 -2.44
C TRP A 132 -3.64 7.23 -3.05
N GLN A 133 -4.23 6.82 -4.18
CA GLN A 133 -5.09 7.66 -5.03
C GLN A 133 -6.58 7.35 -4.89
N GLY A 134 -6.97 6.46 -3.96
CA GLY A 134 -8.37 6.11 -3.72
C GLY A 134 -9.20 7.35 -3.39
N ASP A 135 -10.40 7.44 -3.97
CA ASP A 135 -11.37 8.49 -3.72
C ASP A 135 -12.79 7.94 -3.96
N LYS A 136 -13.58 7.87 -2.91
CA LYS A 136 -14.97 7.36 -2.97
C LYS A 136 -15.84 8.11 -3.97
N ASP A 137 -15.49 9.38 -4.26
CA ASP A 137 -16.22 10.22 -5.19
C ASP A 137 -15.71 10.10 -6.65
N SER A 138 -14.68 9.28 -6.89
CA SER A 138 -14.10 9.06 -8.21
C SER A 138 -15.00 8.26 -9.12
N MET A 139 -15.01 8.61 -10.41
CA MET A 139 -15.66 7.81 -11.46
C MET A 139 -14.85 6.55 -11.84
N ASP A 140 -13.59 6.46 -11.45
CA ASP A 140 -12.76 5.25 -11.69
C ASP A 140 -13.19 4.13 -10.74
N VAL A 141 -13.69 3.05 -11.32
CA VAL A 141 -14.20 1.87 -10.59
C VAL A 141 -13.12 1.25 -9.70
N ASN A 142 -11.84 1.37 -10.06
CA ASN A 142 -10.73 0.82 -9.30
C ASN A 142 -10.35 1.70 -8.10
N LEU A 143 -10.72 2.98 -8.09
CA LEU A 143 -10.33 3.95 -7.07
C LEU A 143 -11.46 4.33 -6.13
N ASN A 144 -12.73 4.01 -6.45
CA ASN A 144 -13.91 4.48 -5.72
C ASN A 144 -14.34 3.58 -4.53
N LYS A 145 -13.48 2.68 -4.08
CA LYS A 145 -13.85 1.74 -3.00
C LYS A 145 -13.63 2.31 -1.61
N PHE A 146 -12.55 3.05 -1.43
CA PHE A 146 -12.21 3.73 -0.16
C PHE A 146 -11.38 4.98 -0.44
N ASN A 147 -11.25 5.87 0.55
CA ASN A 147 -10.40 7.05 0.44
C ASN A 147 -8.96 6.66 0.71
N GLY A 148 -8.06 6.94 -0.23
CA GLY A 148 -6.62 6.75 -0.10
C GLY A 148 -5.94 7.89 0.68
N PHE A 149 -4.66 7.72 0.96
CA PHE A 149 -3.89 8.69 1.74
C PHE A 149 -3.91 10.10 1.15
N LEU A 150 -3.79 10.28 -0.16
CA LEU A 150 -3.81 11.61 -0.77
C LEU A 150 -5.14 12.34 -0.57
N LYS A 151 -6.26 11.61 -0.60
CA LYS A 151 -7.60 12.19 -0.34
C LYS A 151 -7.76 12.54 1.13
N ILE A 152 -7.36 11.65 2.04
CA ILE A 152 -7.43 11.88 3.48
C ILE A 152 -6.58 13.09 3.88
N LEU A 153 -5.32 13.14 3.42
CA LEU A 153 -4.39 14.21 3.75
C LEU A 153 -4.79 15.56 3.12
N SER A 154 -5.45 15.55 1.96
CA SER A 154 -5.93 16.79 1.33
C SER A 154 -7.09 17.44 2.09
N ALA A 155 -7.84 16.68 2.90
CA ALA A 155 -8.93 17.18 3.72
C ALA A 155 -8.48 17.71 5.10
N GLU A 156 -7.22 17.50 5.45
CA GLU A 156 -6.65 17.80 6.75
C GLU A 156 -5.59 18.92 6.65
N THR A 157 -5.31 19.54 7.78
CA THR A 157 -4.20 20.50 7.86
C THR A 157 -2.88 19.75 8.04
N THR A 158 -2.14 19.61 6.96
CA THR A 158 -0.84 18.92 6.94
C THR A 158 0.28 19.90 6.61
N PRO A 159 1.50 19.70 7.13
CA PRO A 159 2.68 20.42 6.63
C PRO A 159 2.85 20.14 5.14
N THR A 160 3.17 21.18 4.37
CA THR A 160 3.32 21.09 2.92
C THR A 160 4.73 21.47 2.48
N ALA A 161 5.21 20.87 1.41
CA ALA A 161 6.45 21.22 0.75
C ALA A 161 6.21 21.34 -0.76
N THR A 162 6.99 22.22 -1.42
CA THR A 162 6.89 22.35 -2.88
C THR A 162 7.73 21.29 -3.57
N VAL A 163 7.14 20.60 -4.54
CA VAL A 163 7.80 19.60 -5.38
C VAL A 163 7.96 20.15 -6.79
N ASP A 164 9.18 20.19 -7.28
CA ASP A 164 9.51 20.49 -8.68
C ASP A 164 9.94 19.19 -9.37
N PRO A 165 9.14 18.65 -10.33
CA PRO A 165 9.48 17.43 -11.04
C PRO A 165 10.75 17.52 -11.92
N ALA A 166 11.30 18.73 -12.11
CA ALA A 166 12.56 18.96 -12.80
C ALA A 166 13.76 18.99 -11.84
N LYS A 167 13.54 19.16 -10.53
CA LYS A 167 14.57 19.21 -9.47
C LYS A 167 14.18 18.31 -8.31
N VAL A 168 14.17 17.01 -8.57
CA VAL A 168 13.62 16.03 -7.63
C VAL A 168 14.48 15.91 -6.37
N TYR A 169 15.80 15.99 -6.49
CA TYR A 169 16.71 15.99 -5.32
C TYR A 169 16.40 17.15 -4.37
N ASP A 170 16.29 18.36 -4.89
CA ASP A 170 16.00 19.54 -4.09
C ASP A 170 14.60 19.46 -3.46
N SER A 171 13.65 18.86 -4.18
CA SER A 171 12.29 18.58 -3.70
C SER A 171 12.27 17.58 -2.55
N VAL A 172 13.03 16.48 -2.64
CA VAL A 172 13.18 15.50 -1.55
C VAL A 172 13.77 16.16 -0.31
N MET A 173 14.78 17.01 -0.48
CA MET A 173 15.38 17.75 0.63
C MET A 173 14.40 18.76 1.26
N ALA A 174 13.56 19.43 0.45
CA ALA A 174 12.52 20.32 0.93
C ALA A 174 11.45 19.56 1.74
N VAL A 175 10.99 18.38 1.24
CA VAL A 175 10.06 17.51 1.95
C VAL A 175 10.68 17.04 3.28
N TYR A 176 11.93 16.58 3.25
CA TYR A 176 12.65 16.13 4.45
C TYR A 176 12.75 17.22 5.51
N SER A 177 13.12 18.45 5.11
CA SER A 177 13.26 19.58 6.02
C SER A 177 11.93 20.05 6.62
N ALA A 178 10.81 19.77 5.96
CA ALA A 178 9.48 20.12 6.43
C ALA A 178 8.90 19.09 7.44
N ILE A 179 9.56 17.94 7.64
CA ILE A 179 9.08 16.89 8.56
C ILE A 179 9.12 17.42 10.00
N PRO A 180 7.98 17.41 10.72
CA PRO A 180 7.94 17.84 12.13
C PRO A 180 8.78 16.94 13.04
N GLN A 181 9.39 17.53 14.08
CA GLN A 181 10.18 16.78 15.05
C GLN A 181 9.40 15.62 15.69
N LYS A 182 8.12 15.80 15.95
CA LYS A 182 7.23 14.75 16.50
C LYS A 182 7.22 13.48 15.64
N ALA A 183 7.35 13.60 14.31
CA ALA A 183 7.43 12.43 13.44
C ALA A 183 8.74 11.65 13.64
N PHE A 184 9.86 12.35 13.82
CA PHE A 184 11.14 11.72 14.17
C PHE A 184 11.12 11.07 15.55
N ASP A 185 10.45 11.68 16.51
CA ASP A 185 10.33 11.15 17.88
C ASP A 185 9.51 9.83 17.90
N ARG A 186 8.58 9.64 16.95
CA ARG A 186 7.88 8.36 16.75
C ARG A 186 8.78 7.27 16.14
N GLY A 187 9.80 7.67 15.40
CA GLY A 187 10.68 6.76 14.66
C GLY A 187 10.10 6.28 13.33
N ASP A 188 10.85 5.47 12.61
CA ASP A 188 10.49 4.82 11.35
C ASP A 188 9.97 5.83 10.29
N VAL A 189 10.69 6.98 10.18
CA VAL A 189 10.35 8.03 9.22
C VAL A 189 10.81 7.62 7.83
N VAL A 190 9.89 7.71 6.86
CA VAL A 190 10.15 7.40 5.46
C VAL A 190 9.60 8.50 4.56
N VAL A 191 10.15 8.59 3.34
CA VAL A 191 9.65 9.44 2.27
C VAL A 191 9.14 8.53 1.15
N PHE A 192 7.83 8.53 0.93
CA PHE A 192 7.21 7.86 -0.20
C PHE A 192 7.26 8.73 -1.44
N ILE A 193 7.71 8.16 -2.54
CA ILE A 193 7.85 8.84 -3.83
C ILE A 193 7.35 7.93 -4.96
N GLY A 194 6.80 8.51 -6.03
CA GLY A 194 6.48 7.74 -7.23
C GLY A 194 7.75 7.17 -7.89
N GLU A 195 7.67 5.98 -8.47
CA GLU A 195 8.80 5.36 -9.18
C GLU A 195 9.31 6.22 -10.35
N ASP A 196 8.42 7.00 -10.97
CA ASP A 196 8.74 7.94 -12.04
C ASP A 196 9.63 9.08 -11.55
N LEU A 197 9.32 9.66 -10.40
CA LEU A 197 10.15 10.68 -9.76
C LEU A 197 11.42 10.07 -9.16
N TYR A 198 11.35 8.87 -8.61
CA TYR A 198 12.52 8.19 -8.05
C TYR A 198 13.62 7.94 -9.10
N ARG A 199 13.25 7.56 -10.31
CA ARG A 199 14.22 7.42 -11.42
C ARG A 199 14.92 8.75 -11.73
N LYS A 200 14.20 9.87 -11.72
CA LYS A 200 14.79 11.20 -11.91
C LYS A 200 15.70 11.58 -10.73
N TYR A 201 15.29 11.25 -9.49
CA TYR A 201 16.11 11.46 -8.29
C TYR A 201 17.47 10.76 -8.41
N ILE A 202 17.50 9.49 -8.83
CA ILE A 202 18.75 8.75 -9.03
C ILE A 202 19.62 9.41 -10.11
N MET A 203 19.03 9.86 -11.23
CA MET A 203 19.78 10.56 -12.26
C MET A 203 20.42 11.86 -11.74
N GLU A 204 19.72 12.63 -10.91
CA GLU A 204 20.25 13.84 -10.29
C GLU A 204 21.36 13.54 -9.27
N LEU A 205 21.23 12.48 -8.46
CA LEU A 205 22.29 12.02 -7.55
C LEU A 205 23.58 11.70 -8.30
N VAL A 206 23.47 10.98 -9.42
CA VAL A 206 24.62 10.65 -10.27
C VAL A 206 25.22 11.92 -10.87
N ALA A 207 24.40 12.83 -11.40
CA ALA A 207 24.87 14.10 -11.98
C ALA A 207 25.59 15.02 -10.94
N LYS A 208 25.14 14.98 -9.67
CA LYS A 208 25.73 15.75 -8.57
C LYS A 208 26.91 15.02 -7.87
N ASN A 209 27.30 13.81 -8.33
CA ASN A 209 28.31 12.93 -7.68
C ASN A 209 27.99 12.62 -6.20
N LEU A 210 26.70 12.48 -5.86
CA LEU A 210 26.21 12.18 -4.51
C LEU A 210 25.75 10.73 -4.39
N TYR A 211 26.21 9.85 -5.28
CA TYR A 211 25.86 8.42 -5.27
C TYR A 211 26.84 7.60 -4.44
N HIS A 212 26.35 6.53 -3.84
CA HIS A 212 27.13 5.53 -3.17
C HIS A 212 27.30 4.29 -4.05
N TYR A 213 28.40 3.54 -3.83
CA TYR A 213 28.68 2.31 -4.59
C TYR A 213 27.72 1.17 -4.21
N ALA A 214 27.16 1.16 -2.98
CA ALA A 214 26.20 0.17 -2.55
C ALA A 214 24.79 0.58 -2.97
N PRO A 215 24.07 -0.19 -3.82
CA PRO A 215 22.72 0.13 -4.27
C PRO A 215 21.73 0.31 -3.12
N GLU A 216 21.91 -0.40 -2.01
CA GLU A 216 21.07 -0.33 -0.81
C GLU A 216 21.13 1.06 -0.14
N GLU A 217 22.29 1.72 -0.20
CA GLU A 217 22.47 3.05 0.38
C GLU A 217 21.81 4.17 -0.45
N MET A 218 21.51 3.91 -1.73
CA MET A 218 20.79 4.87 -2.58
C MET A 218 19.33 5.06 -2.18
N ASN A 219 18.77 4.14 -1.41
CA ASN A 219 17.41 4.24 -0.88
C ASN A 219 17.32 5.17 0.35
N TYR A 220 18.41 5.76 0.79
CA TYR A 220 18.44 6.71 1.90
C TYR A 220 18.75 8.12 1.39
N ILE A 221 18.19 9.11 2.07
CA ILE A 221 18.57 10.50 1.81
C ILE A 221 20.05 10.69 2.22
N PRO A 222 20.92 11.18 1.33
CA PRO A 222 22.34 11.32 1.62
C PRO A 222 22.63 12.02 2.95
N GLY A 223 23.41 11.35 3.81
CA GLY A 223 23.78 11.87 5.14
C GLY A 223 22.71 11.72 6.22
N THR A 224 21.64 10.98 5.96
CA THR A 224 20.56 10.74 6.92
C THR A 224 20.22 9.25 7.05
N THR A 225 19.42 8.90 8.06
CA THR A 225 18.87 7.56 8.25
C THR A 225 17.46 7.40 7.67
N THR A 226 16.93 8.44 7.03
CA THR A 226 15.57 8.43 6.46
C THR A 226 15.56 7.72 5.12
N GLN A 227 14.74 6.68 5.01
CA GLN A 227 14.59 5.89 3.80
C GLN A 227 13.66 6.57 2.79
N ILE A 228 14.01 6.48 1.51
CA ILE A 228 13.14 6.82 0.39
C ILE A 228 12.55 5.52 -0.13
N VAL A 229 11.23 5.47 -0.21
CA VAL A 229 10.49 4.29 -0.67
C VAL A 229 9.78 4.62 -1.98
N PRO A 230 10.25 4.06 -3.11
CA PRO A 230 9.54 4.18 -4.37
C PRO A 230 8.28 3.32 -4.36
N VAL A 231 7.14 3.91 -4.70
CA VAL A 231 5.83 3.24 -4.71
C VAL A 231 5.10 3.50 -6.02
N GLY A 232 4.52 2.42 -6.57
CA GLY A 232 3.75 2.50 -7.83
C GLY A 232 2.47 3.32 -7.70
N GLY A 233 1.89 3.38 -6.50
CA GLY A 233 0.65 4.12 -6.24
C GLY A 233 0.75 5.64 -6.35
N LEU A 234 1.95 6.22 -6.26
CA LEU A 234 2.20 7.66 -6.45
C LEU A 234 2.60 8.04 -7.88
N ASN A 235 2.74 7.07 -8.80
CA ASN A 235 3.13 7.34 -10.17
C ASN A 235 2.15 8.32 -10.86
N GLY A 236 2.70 9.30 -11.57
CA GLY A 236 1.95 10.31 -12.31
C GLY A 236 1.29 11.40 -11.45
N THR A 237 1.41 11.36 -10.12
CA THR A 237 0.82 12.37 -9.24
C THR A 237 1.72 13.57 -9.00
N ASN A 238 3.02 13.45 -9.24
CA ASN A 238 4.06 14.41 -8.87
C ASN A 238 4.01 14.81 -7.38
N LYS A 239 3.55 13.91 -6.52
CA LYS A 239 3.44 14.10 -5.08
C LYS A 239 4.43 13.22 -4.34
N MET A 240 4.85 13.68 -3.18
CA MET A 240 5.65 12.94 -2.21
C MET A 240 4.94 13.00 -0.86
N VAL A 241 5.06 11.95 -0.07
CA VAL A 241 4.49 11.92 1.29
C VAL A 241 5.56 11.44 2.24
N ALA A 242 5.79 12.21 3.30
CA ALA A 242 6.80 11.87 4.30
C ALA A 242 6.21 11.87 5.71
N GLY A 243 6.57 10.86 6.49
CA GLY A 243 6.12 10.72 7.87
C GLY A 243 6.54 9.40 8.49
N SER A 244 6.11 9.17 9.72
CA SER A 244 6.37 7.92 10.42
C SER A 244 5.40 6.82 9.96
N LEU A 245 5.92 5.62 9.67
CA LEU A 245 5.12 4.43 9.34
C LEU A 245 4.14 4.05 10.47
N ARG A 246 4.49 4.34 11.72
CA ARG A 246 3.62 4.09 12.89
C ARG A 246 2.37 4.98 12.92
N ASN A 247 2.37 6.05 12.14
CA ASN A 247 1.26 6.99 12.03
C ASN A 247 0.28 6.63 10.90
N MET A 248 0.66 5.68 10.04
CA MET A 248 -0.10 5.28 8.87
C MET A 248 -0.65 3.86 9.07
N PHE A 249 -1.97 3.72 8.97
CA PHE A 249 -2.67 2.46 9.24
C PHE A 249 -3.28 1.89 7.96
N TYR A 250 -3.16 0.58 7.81
CA TYR A 250 -3.82 -0.21 6.79
C TYR A 250 -4.78 -1.20 7.45
N GLY A 251 -6.07 -1.06 7.17
CA GLY A 251 -7.11 -1.92 7.69
C GLY A 251 -7.56 -2.93 6.65
N PHE A 252 -7.70 -4.17 7.06
CA PHE A 252 -8.21 -5.25 6.23
C PHE A 252 -8.99 -6.26 7.08
N ASP A 253 -9.80 -7.11 6.45
CA ASP A 253 -10.48 -8.20 7.10
C ASP A 253 -9.79 -9.53 6.74
N GLU A 254 -9.18 -10.19 7.71
CA GLU A 254 -8.45 -11.45 7.51
C GLU A 254 -9.38 -12.67 7.56
N GLN A 255 -10.40 -12.63 8.41
CA GLN A 255 -11.27 -13.77 8.71
C GLN A 255 -12.73 -13.55 8.28
N GLY A 256 -13.01 -12.51 7.50
CA GLY A 256 -14.36 -12.18 7.08
C GLY A 256 -15.00 -13.31 6.27
N ALA A 257 -16.25 -13.62 6.58
CA ALA A 257 -17.06 -14.53 5.76
C ALA A 257 -17.19 -14.04 4.30
N ASP A 258 -16.89 -12.75 4.09
CA ASP A 258 -16.95 -12.09 2.79
C ASP A 258 -15.64 -12.18 1.99
N ASN A 259 -14.50 -12.53 2.66
CA ASN A 259 -13.24 -12.76 1.98
C ASN A 259 -13.30 -14.08 1.23
N ASP A 260 -13.44 -13.99 -0.07
CA ASP A 260 -13.70 -15.13 -0.91
C ASP A 260 -12.75 -15.17 -2.11
N PHE A 261 -11.97 -16.24 -2.20
CA PHE A 261 -11.17 -16.56 -3.37
C PHE A 261 -11.69 -17.88 -3.94
N LYS A 262 -12.53 -17.78 -4.97
CA LYS A 262 -13.19 -18.94 -5.59
C LYS A 262 -12.87 -19.02 -7.07
N PHE A 263 -12.55 -20.23 -7.50
CA PHE A 263 -12.45 -20.59 -8.90
C PHE A 263 -13.39 -21.76 -9.17
N TRP A 264 -14.27 -21.63 -10.18
CA TRP A 264 -15.21 -22.68 -10.52
C TRP A 264 -15.57 -22.68 -12.01
N TYR A 265 -16.01 -23.82 -12.50
CA TYR A 265 -16.60 -23.95 -13.83
C TYR A 265 -18.12 -23.75 -13.76
N SER A 266 -18.67 -22.92 -14.66
CA SER A 266 -20.09 -22.69 -14.82
C SER A 266 -20.60 -23.50 -16.01
N ALA A 267 -21.35 -24.58 -15.76
CA ALA A 267 -21.89 -25.44 -16.79
C ALA A 267 -22.96 -24.73 -17.66
N ASP A 268 -23.65 -23.75 -17.10
CA ASP A 268 -24.69 -22.99 -17.80
C ASP A 268 -24.15 -22.11 -18.93
N ASN A 269 -22.93 -21.60 -18.77
CA ASN A 269 -22.32 -20.67 -19.74
C ASN A 269 -21.05 -21.21 -20.40
N ASP A 270 -20.63 -22.43 -20.07
CA ASP A 270 -19.39 -23.06 -20.57
C ASP A 270 -18.15 -22.16 -20.34
N ASP A 271 -18.09 -21.51 -19.16
CA ASP A 271 -17.02 -20.61 -18.77
C ASP A 271 -16.40 -20.99 -17.41
N TYR A 272 -15.12 -20.65 -17.26
CA TYR A 272 -14.42 -20.67 -15.98
C TYR A 272 -14.51 -19.29 -15.34
N ARG A 273 -14.80 -19.27 -14.03
CA ARG A 273 -14.99 -18.04 -13.24
C ARG A 273 -14.08 -18.00 -12.04
N LEU A 274 -13.50 -16.83 -11.85
CA LEU A 274 -12.74 -16.47 -10.66
C LEU A 274 -13.44 -15.31 -9.97
N ARG A 275 -13.55 -15.40 -8.65
CA ARG A 275 -14.01 -14.30 -7.80
C ARG A 275 -13.08 -14.15 -6.61
N ILE A 276 -12.59 -12.90 -6.42
CA ILE A 276 -11.84 -12.49 -5.24
C ILE A 276 -12.63 -11.37 -4.58
N VAL A 277 -12.89 -11.50 -3.29
CA VAL A 277 -13.54 -10.46 -2.47
C VAL A 277 -12.72 -10.26 -1.21
N PHE A 278 -12.41 -9.02 -0.88
CA PHE A 278 -11.70 -8.64 0.33
C PHE A 278 -12.03 -7.19 0.72
N ASN A 279 -11.76 -6.85 1.97
CA ASN A 279 -11.92 -5.49 2.48
C ASN A 279 -10.56 -4.84 2.65
N ALA A 280 -10.44 -3.59 2.23
CA ALA A 280 -9.23 -2.80 2.41
C ALA A 280 -9.58 -1.33 2.72
N GLY A 281 -8.73 -0.67 3.49
CA GLY A 281 -8.87 0.74 3.80
C GLY A 281 -7.63 1.30 4.46
N VAL A 282 -7.46 2.62 4.44
CA VAL A 282 -6.33 3.31 5.04
C VAL A 282 -6.78 4.46 5.93
N GLN A 283 -5.96 4.79 6.91
CA GLN A 283 -6.17 5.97 7.75
C GLN A 283 -4.84 6.48 8.31
N VAL A 284 -4.80 7.77 8.60
CA VAL A 284 -3.71 8.45 9.28
C VAL A 284 -4.17 8.83 10.68
N ALA A 285 -3.35 8.53 11.69
CA ALA A 285 -3.67 8.91 13.07
C ALA A 285 -3.47 10.41 13.32
N TYR A 286 -2.29 10.93 13.02
CA TYR A 286 -1.89 12.32 13.26
C TYR A 286 -1.48 12.99 11.95
N PRO A 287 -2.39 13.68 11.24
CA PRO A 287 -2.08 14.30 9.95
C PRO A 287 -1.07 15.44 10.05
N ASP A 288 -1.03 16.12 11.19
CA ASP A 288 -0.06 17.22 11.48
C ASP A 288 1.40 16.75 11.52
N GLU A 289 1.64 15.44 11.57
CA GLU A 289 2.98 14.83 11.55
C GLU A 289 3.37 14.27 10.18
N ILE A 290 2.50 14.39 9.17
CA ILE A 290 2.76 13.92 7.81
C ILE A 290 2.92 15.12 6.88
N VAL A 291 4.00 15.14 6.11
CA VAL A 291 4.28 16.15 5.10
C VAL A 291 3.76 15.69 3.74
N VAL A 292 3.02 16.56 3.07
CA VAL A 292 2.61 16.35 1.69
C VAL A 292 3.37 17.29 0.79
N GLY A 293 4.27 16.73 -0.02
CA GLY A 293 4.92 17.43 -1.11
C GLY A 293 4.02 17.44 -2.35
N ALA A 294 3.74 18.63 -2.88
CA ALA A 294 2.95 18.78 -4.10
C ALA A 294 3.57 19.84 -5.02
N THR A 295 3.28 19.77 -6.30
CA THR A 295 3.64 20.84 -7.25
C THR A 295 2.89 22.12 -6.89
N ALA A 296 3.61 23.26 -7.01
CA ALA A 296 3.05 24.60 -6.78
C ALA A 296 1.93 24.92 -7.74
#